data_6fdf189b89a1034b4c2ecd1945cf0777
#
_entry.id   6fdf189b89a1034b4c2ecd1945cf0777
#
_cell.length_a   1.000
_cell.length_b   1.000
_cell.length_c   1.000
_cell.angle_alpha   90.00
_cell.angle_beta   90.00
_cell.angle_gamma   90.00
#
_symmetry.space_group_name_H-M   'P 1'
#
loop_
_entity.id
_entity.type
_entity.pdbx_description
1 polymer ?
#
loop_
_entity_poly.entity_id
_entity_poly.type
_entity_poly.pdbx_seq_one_letter_code
_entity_poly.pdbx_strand_id
1 'polypeptide(L)' 'MTDVRMADVIRMQRAHPCGGFDWEVVRVGADIGLRCTTCAHRVLMERATLRKRAKAYVSRGPALDPAIERALYGDAPAP' A
#
# COMPACT_ATOMS: atom_id res chain seq x y z
N MET A 1 -10.70 6.88 0.67
CA MET A 1 -9.85 5.74 0.28
C MET A 1 -9.94 4.68 1.37
N THR A 2 -10.25 3.46 1.01
CA THR A 2 -10.28 2.35 1.96
C THR A 2 -8.86 1.97 2.39
N ASP A 3 -8.73 1.21 3.50
CA ASP A 3 -7.42 0.78 3.95
C ASP A 3 -6.71 -0.09 2.90
N VAL A 4 -5.40 0.09 2.82
CA VAL A 4 -4.56 -0.67 1.90
C VAL A 4 -4.43 -2.12 2.37
N ARG A 5 -4.23 -3.02 1.41
CA ARG A 5 -3.93 -4.44 1.62
C ARG A 5 -2.62 -4.80 0.95
N MET A 6 -2.04 -5.90 1.39
CA MET A 6 -0.89 -6.48 0.70
C MET A 6 -1.22 -6.71 -0.78
N ALA A 7 -0.24 -6.44 -1.63
CA ALA A 7 -0.33 -6.57 -3.09
C ALA A 7 -1.29 -5.58 -3.78
N ASP A 8 -1.86 -4.61 -3.07
CA ASP A 8 -2.55 -3.50 -3.71
C ASP A 8 -1.57 -2.73 -4.59
N VAL A 9 -2.02 -2.28 -5.74
CA VAL A 9 -1.26 -1.36 -6.58
C VAL A 9 -1.96 -0.01 -6.56
N ILE A 10 -1.23 1.01 -6.15
CA ILE A 10 -1.76 2.36 -5.95
C ILE A 10 -1.08 3.31 -6.93
N ARG A 11 -1.88 4.10 -7.62
CA ARG A 11 -1.38 5.19 -8.47
C ARG A 11 -1.25 6.44 -7.64
N MET A 12 -0.06 7.03 -7.65
CA MET A 12 0.21 8.28 -6.97
C MET A 12 -0.14 9.49 -7.85
N GLN A 13 -0.38 10.63 -7.21
CA GLN A 13 -0.68 11.87 -7.92
C GLN A 13 0.54 12.40 -8.68
N ARG A 14 1.73 12.12 -8.17
CA ARG A 14 2.99 12.55 -8.77
C ARG A 14 3.82 11.36 -9.19
N ALA A 15 4.54 11.51 -10.30
CA ALA A 15 5.48 10.50 -10.75
C ALA A 15 6.65 10.36 -9.77
N HIS A 16 7.12 9.12 -9.59
CA HIS A 16 8.42 8.85 -9.00
C HIS A 16 9.53 9.38 -9.94
N PRO A 17 10.74 9.71 -9.44
CA PRO A 17 11.84 10.18 -10.29
C PRO A 17 12.17 9.26 -11.48
N CYS A 18 11.85 7.98 -11.39
CA CYS A 18 12.00 7.05 -12.53
C CYS A 18 10.90 7.19 -13.60
N GLY A 19 9.91 8.04 -13.39
CA GLY A 19 8.79 8.25 -14.29
C GLY A 19 7.55 7.40 -14.00
N GLY A 20 7.63 6.42 -13.10
CA GLY A 20 6.51 5.56 -12.74
C GLY A 20 5.55 6.22 -11.75
N PHE A 21 4.27 5.88 -11.86
CA PHE A 21 3.23 6.39 -10.94
C PHE A 21 2.72 5.32 -9.99
N ASP A 22 2.89 4.05 -10.34
CA ASP A 22 2.24 2.94 -9.66
C ASP A 22 3.17 2.29 -8.64
N TRP A 23 2.63 2.04 -7.45
CA TRP A 23 3.35 1.46 -6.34
C TRP A 23 2.60 0.24 -5.80
N GLU A 24 3.32 -0.85 -5.58
CA GLU A 24 2.77 -2.05 -4.97
C GLU A 24 2.97 -2.01 -3.46
N VAL A 25 1.92 -2.36 -2.71
CA VAL A 25 2.00 -2.49 -1.27
C VAL A 25 2.69 -3.80 -0.93
N VAL A 26 3.87 -3.71 -0.32
CA VAL A 26 4.69 -4.88 0.06
C VAL A 26 4.78 -5.09 1.56
N ARG A 27 4.29 -4.13 2.34
CA ARG A 27 4.24 -4.23 3.80
C ARG A 27 3.06 -3.42 4.33
N VAL A 28 2.30 -4.01 5.24
CA VAL A 28 1.24 -3.34 5.97
C VAL A 28 1.55 -3.44 7.45
N GLY A 29 1.77 -2.31 8.09
CA GLY A 29 2.10 -2.21 9.50
C GLY A 29 1.78 -0.81 9.99
N ALA A 30 2.52 -0.32 10.98
CA ALA A 30 2.41 1.07 11.43
C ALA A 30 2.65 2.02 10.24
N ASP A 31 3.66 1.71 9.43
CA ASP A 31 3.91 2.36 8.16
C ASP A 31 3.61 1.39 7.02
N ILE A 32 3.29 1.95 5.87
CA ILE A 32 3.02 1.17 4.66
C ILE A 32 4.30 1.10 3.84
N GLY A 33 4.75 -0.11 3.55
CA GLY A 33 5.86 -0.35 2.63
C GLY A 33 5.37 -0.40 1.20
N LEU A 34 5.99 0.39 0.34
CA LEU A 34 5.64 0.50 -1.07
C LEU A 34 6.86 0.20 -1.93
N ARG A 35 6.61 -0.46 -3.06
CA ARG A 35 7.63 -0.72 -4.07
C ARG A 35 7.17 -0.14 -5.40
N CYS A 36 8.01 0.69 -6.01
CA CYS A 36 7.74 1.20 -7.34
C CYS A 36 7.70 0.06 -8.35
N THR A 37 6.63 -0.05 -9.12
CA THR A 37 6.48 -1.14 -10.11
C THR A 37 7.40 -0.97 -11.30
N THR A 38 7.95 0.21 -11.50
CA THR A 38 8.83 0.51 -12.64
C THR A 38 10.31 0.27 -12.32
N CYS A 39 10.80 0.77 -11.18
CA CYS A 39 12.23 0.66 -10.83
C CYS A 39 12.51 -0.18 -9.60
N ALA A 40 11.48 -0.73 -8.97
CA ALA A 40 11.57 -1.55 -7.77
C ALA A 40 12.12 -0.83 -6.52
N HIS A 41 12.22 0.48 -6.54
CA HIS A 41 12.60 1.26 -5.36
C HIS A 41 11.58 1.11 -4.24
N ARG A 42 12.03 0.92 -3.01
CA ARG A 42 11.16 0.72 -1.85
C ARG A 42 11.19 1.93 -0.93
N VAL A 43 10.03 2.30 -0.43
CA VAL A 43 9.88 3.38 0.56
C VAL A 43 8.92 2.93 1.65
N LEU A 44 9.05 3.54 2.82
CA LEU A 44 8.07 3.46 3.89
C LEU A 44 7.32 4.79 3.96
N MET A 45 6.02 4.73 4.14
CA MET A 45 5.18 5.92 4.18
C MET A 45 4.10 5.75 5.24
N GLU A 46 3.85 6.81 6.00
CA GLU A 46 2.75 6.83 6.94
C GLU A 46 1.40 6.72 6.20
N ARG A 47 0.42 6.08 6.84
CA ARG A 47 -0.91 5.90 6.25
C ARG A 47 -1.55 7.23 5.85
N ALA A 48 -1.45 8.24 6.71
CA ALA A 48 -2.01 9.56 6.42
C ALA A 48 -1.34 10.22 5.20
N THR A 49 -0.03 10.09 5.09
CA THR A 49 0.72 10.61 3.94
C THR A 49 0.33 9.88 2.66
N LEU A 50 0.19 8.55 2.73
CA LEU A 50 -0.24 7.75 1.59
C LEU A 50 -1.63 8.19 1.10
N ARG A 51 -2.57 8.41 2.00
CA ARG A 51 -3.91 8.89 1.63
C ARG A 51 -3.87 10.22 0.89
N LYS A 52 -3.00 11.12 1.30
CA LYS A 52 -2.85 12.43 0.65
C LYS A 52 -2.23 12.32 -0.74
N ARG A 53 -1.30 11.39 -0.92
CA ARG A 53 -0.52 11.25 -2.16
C ARG A 53 -1.14 10.29 -3.16
N ALA A 54 -1.99 9.37 -2.71
CA ALA A 54 -2.63 8.40 -3.57
C ALA A 54 -3.71 9.07 -4.42
N LYS A 55 -3.75 8.69 -5.70
CA LYS A 55 -4.80 9.12 -6.64
C LYS A 55 -5.92 8.09 -6.70
N ALA A 56 -5.58 6.83 -6.89
CA ALA A 56 -6.53 5.75 -7.04
C ALA A 56 -5.86 4.39 -6.84
N TYR A 57 -6.67 3.36 -6.62
CA TYR A 57 -6.21 1.99 -6.74
C TYR A 57 -6.18 1.59 -8.22
N VAL A 58 -5.04 1.07 -8.67
CA VAL A 58 -4.93 0.45 -9.99
C VAL A 58 -5.47 -0.97 -9.94
N SER A 59 -5.08 -1.70 -8.89
CA SER A 59 -5.63 -3.02 -8.60
C SER A 59 -5.62 -3.24 -7.09
N ARG A 60 -6.49 -4.14 -6.62
CA ARG A 60 -6.56 -4.50 -5.21
C ARG A 60 -5.94 -5.87 -5.03
N GLY A 61 -5.21 -6.03 -3.92
CA GLY A 61 -4.76 -7.33 -3.50
C GLY A 61 -5.95 -8.25 -3.18
N PRO A 62 -5.73 -9.56 -3.11
CA PRO A 62 -6.80 -10.51 -2.83
C PRO A 62 -7.41 -10.22 -1.46
N ALA A 63 -8.74 -10.35 -1.38
CA ALA A 63 -9.43 -10.30 -0.11
C ALA A 63 -9.03 -11.52 0.71
N LEU A 64 -8.50 -11.30 1.91
CA LEU A 64 -8.08 -12.36 2.80
C LEU A 64 -9.20 -12.73 3.78
N ASP A 65 -9.22 -14.00 4.17
CA ASP A 65 -10.04 -14.43 5.29
C ASP A 65 -9.66 -13.60 6.53
N PRO A 66 -10.62 -13.16 7.38
CA PRO A 66 -10.30 -12.36 8.57
C PRO A 66 -9.28 -13.00 9.50
N ALA A 67 -9.28 -14.34 9.62
CA ALA A 67 -8.31 -15.05 10.45
C ALA A 67 -6.89 -14.97 9.86
N ILE A 68 -6.77 -15.02 8.54
CA ILE A 68 -5.49 -14.87 7.84
C ILE A 68 -4.99 -13.43 7.94
N GLU A 69 -5.88 -12.46 7.80
CA GLU A 69 -5.52 -11.05 7.96
C GLU A 69 -4.95 -10.78 9.36
N ARG A 70 -5.56 -11.32 10.41
CA ARG A 70 -5.03 -11.20 11.77
C ARG A 70 -3.64 -11.79 11.89
N ALA A 71 -3.42 -12.94 11.30
CA ALA A 71 -2.11 -13.60 11.36
C ALA A 71 -1.03 -12.81 10.65
N LEU A 72 -1.36 -12.14 9.54
CA LEU A 72 -0.41 -11.36 8.74
C LEU A 72 -0.18 -9.95 9.28
N TYR A 73 -1.23 -9.28 9.72
CA TYR A 73 -1.18 -7.86 10.10
C TYR A 73 -1.17 -7.64 11.61
N GLY A 74 -1.21 -8.70 12.37
CA GLY A 74 -1.26 -8.63 13.81
C GLY A 74 -2.67 -8.37 14.32
N ASP A 75 -2.81 -8.46 15.63
CA ASP A 75 -4.08 -8.33 16.33
C ASP A 75 -4.32 -6.86 16.71
N ALA A 76 -4.20 -5.98 15.73
CA ALA A 76 -4.46 -4.58 15.96
C ALA A 76 -5.93 -4.41 16.33
N PRO A 77 -6.24 -3.72 17.44
CA PRO A 77 -7.63 -3.42 17.76
C PRO A 77 -8.26 -2.67 16.61
N ALA A 78 -9.50 -2.99 16.31
CA ALA A 78 -10.24 -2.26 15.30
C ALA A 78 -10.24 -0.77 15.66
N PRO A 79 -9.97 0.10 14.72
CA PRO A 79 -10.03 1.53 14.96
C PRO A 79 -11.43 1.98 15.37
#